data_212bb49c3bc973c42eea59e910dc3cbc
#
_entry.id   212bb49c3bc973c42eea59e910dc3cbc
#
_cell.length_a   1.000
_cell.length_b   1.000
_cell.length_c   1.000
_cell.angle_alpha   90.00
_cell.angle_beta   90.00
_cell.angle_gamma   90.00
#
_symmetry.space_group_name_H-M   'P 1'
#
loop_
_entity.id
_entity.type
_entity.pdbx_description
1 polymer ?
#
loop_
_entity_poly.entity_id
_entity_poly.type
_entity_poly.pdbx_seq_one_letter_code
_entity_poly.pdbx_strand_id
1 'polypeptide(L)'
;MAIMAKSMGEVTYKDISSLHKWALLILISMGSSIIYAPMYLKNVFYDPLMQALGCTNADLGMMVSAYGLAAMICYLPSGIIADKVRMRTLATVGFLATAVLVFVYATLPSVGVCLALFVAMGVTSILIWWGTRFKVVRLCCEEEEYASKIGISYSIYGVTGLVIGLINAAIIAALSNTLGVAAGVQVMIIFLGVIIAILGVLSFFLIPDFKGEINKDAKLFSLSEAIEAFKHPGVIWACIAYFCVYAVYQGATYTTPYLTQCFGADGNLVNVVGLIRTYGIGLLAGPVVGFIATKIKSPSKTIIGTFILSIAVLIGFIMFPQSTEGALVASALVVLFGFTTYGAFSIGSSPLSEVKIPMRIFGTAAGLLSVVGFMPDVFIHTWYGSMIDAQGTAAYTGIFTIEIVLAVIGAFCLFMLLRTVKK
;
A
#
# COMPACT_ATOMS: atom_id res chain seq x y z
N MET A 1 2.65 29.30 -21.59
CA MET A 1 1.92 28.63 -22.67
C MET A 1 2.89 28.15 -23.73
N ALA A 2 3.83 27.27 -23.36
CA ALA A 2 4.83 26.67 -24.28
C ALA A 2 5.30 25.33 -23.71
N ILE A 3 4.37 24.45 -23.26
CA ILE A 3 4.60 23.06 -22.88
C ILE A 3 3.81 22.16 -23.86
N MET A 4 3.58 22.61 -25.05
CA MET A 4 3.03 21.75 -26.10
C MET A 4 4.17 20.95 -26.71
N ALA A 5 4.07 19.64 -26.59
CA ALA A 5 4.94 18.66 -27.21
C ALA A 5 5.08 18.92 -28.71
N LYS A 6 6.13 19.68 -29.09
CA LYS A 6 6.79 19.47 -30.34
C LYS A 6 7.20 17.99 -30.34
N SER A 7 7.16 17.30 -31.46
CA SER A 7 7.73 15.98 -31.69
C SER A 7 9.25 16.03 -31.41
N MET A 8 9.58 16.14 -30.13
CA MET A 8 10.96 16.10 -29.67
C MET A 8 11.35 14.63 -29.71
N GLY A 9 12.47 14.32 -30.35
CA GLY A 9 13.10 13.00 -30.28
C GLY A 9 13.30 12.58 -28.81
N GLU A 10 13.74 11.36 -28.58
CA GLU A 10 14.00 10.84 -27.24
C GLU A 10 14.90 11.80 -26.43
N VAL A 11 14.48 12.09 -25.18
CA VAL A 11 15.17 13.02 -24.27
C VAL A 11 15.87 12.28 -23.14
N THR A 12 16.89 12.91 -22.56
CA THR A 12 17.52 12.48 -21.30
C THR A 12 17.11 13.42 -20.16
N TYR A 13 17.41 13.04 -18.90
CA TYR A 13 17.13 13.92 -17.75
C TYR A 13 17.83 15.30 -17.86
N LYS A 14 18.90 15.42 -18.67
CA LYS A 14 19.63 16.68 -18.89
C LYS A 14 18.88 17.63 -19.80
N ASP A 15 18.04 17.10 -20.69
CA ASP A 15 17.33 17.86 -21.72
C ASP A 15 16.02 18.46 -21.18
N ILE A 16 15.55 18.05 -20.01
CA ILE A 16 14.32 18.54 -19.37
C ILE A 16 14.63 19.54 -18.25
N SER A 17 13.81 20.60 -18.17
CA SER A 17 13.98 21.65 -17.16
C SER A 17 13.76 21.10 -15.73
N SER A 18 14.35 21.76 -14.74
CA SER A 18 14.16 21.41 -13.32
C SER A 18 12.67 21.43 -12.92
N LEU A 19 11.91 22.41 -13.41
CA LEU A 19 10.46 22.51 -13.17
C LEU A 19 9.73 21.27 -13.72
N HIS A 20 10.09 20.81 -14.92
CA HIS A 20 9.49 19.63 -15.54
C HIS A 20 9.83 18.35 -14.75
N LYS A 21 11.08 18.20 -14.26
CA LYS A 21 11.47 17.08 -13.37
C LYS A 21 10.62 17.04 -12.11
N TRP A 22 10.40 18.19 -11.48
CA TRP A 22 9.55 18.28 -10.30
C TRP A 22 8.08 17.97 -10.63
N ALA A 23 7.56 18.48 -11.76
CA ALA A 23 6.21 18.17 -12.20
C ALA A 23 6.01 16.67 -12.42
N LEU A 24 6.99 15.98 -13.03
CA LEU A 24 6.98 14.53 -13.20
C LEU A 24 7.01 13.79 -11.86
N LEU A 25 7.91 14.20 -10.96
CA LEU A 25 8.01 13.57 -9.63
C LEU A 25 6.69 13.72 -8.85
N ILE A 26 6.08 14.89 -8.89
CA ILE A 26 4.79 15.16 -8.25
C ILE A 26 3.70 14.31 -8.91
N LEU A 27 3.58 14.33 -10.24
CA LEU A 27 2.59 13.55 -10.99
C LEU A 27 2.65 12.06 -10.64
N ILE A 28 3.84 11.47 -10.66
CA ILE A 28 4.06 10.05 -10.40
C ILE A 28 3.75 9.71 -8.94
N SER A 29 4.14 10.58 -8.02
CA SER A 29 3.96 10.34 -6.57
C SER A 29 2.50 10.49 -6.14
N MET A 30 1.83 11.55 -6.57
CA MET A 30 0.39 11.74 -6.40
C MET A 30 -0.39 10.63 -7.10
N GLY A 31 -0.02 10.34 -8.35
CA GLY A 31 -0.64 9.28 -9.14
C GLY A 31 -0.60 7.92 -8.43
N SER A 32 0.53 7.59 -7.81
CA SER A 32 0.65 6.34 -7.05
C SER A 32 -0.24 6.32 -5.80
N SER A 33 -0.41 7.43 -5.11
CA SER A 33 -1.32 7.50 -3.96
C SER A 33 -2.78 7.32 -4.38
N ILE A 34 -3.15 7.94 -5.49
CA ILE A 34 -4.56 8.04 -5.92
C ILE A 34 -5.01 6.79 -6.67
N ILE A 35 -4.14 6.18 -7.51
CA ILE A 35 -4.52 4.99 -8.30
C ILE A 35 -4.87 3.79 -7.42
N TYR A 36 -4.23 3.68 -6.23
CA TYR A 36 -4.50 2.60 -5.27
C TYR A 36 -5.66 2.91 -4.33
N ALA A 37 -6.04 4.18 -4.17
CA ALA A 37 -7.04 4.59 -3.20
C ALA A 37 -8.39 3.86 -3.33
N PRO A 38 -8.97 3.64 -4.53
CA PRO A 38 -10.27 2.97 -4.67
C PRO A 38 -10.32 1.56 -4.08
N MET A 39 -9.24 0.78 -4.19
CA MET A 39 -9.17 -0.59 -3.69
C MET A 39 -9.00 -0.68 -2.17
N TYR A 40 -8.42 0.36 -1.57
CA TYR A 40 -8.13 0.41 -0.13
C TYR A 40 -9.03 1.39 0.63
N LEU A 41 -10.14 1.86 0.04
CA LEU A 41 -11.11 2.75 0.70
C LEU A 41 -11.61 2.20 2.03
N LYS A 42 -11.77 0.88 2.15
CA LYS A 42 -12.18 0.24 3.40
C LYS A 42 -11.25 0.50 4.58
N ASN A 43 -9.99 0.86 4.32
CA ASN A 43 -9.03 1.12 5.39
C ASN A 43 -9.43 2.35 6.24
N VAL A 44 -10.23 3.24 5.67
CA VAL A 44 -10.71 4.47 6.32
C VAL A 44 -12.25 4.48 6.41
N PHE A 45 -12.94 4.15 5.31
CA PHE A 45 -14.37 4.27 5.13
C PHE A 45 -15.07 2.91 5.17
N TYR A 46 -14.73 2.08 6.16
CA TYR A 46 -15.18 0.69 6.26
C TYR A 46 -16.72 0.58 6.30
N ASP A 47 -17.34 1.17 7.33
CA ASP A 47 -18.77 1.08 7.55
C ASP A 47 -19.58 1.80 6.46
N PRO A 48 -19.21 3.02 6.00
CA PRO A 48 -19.89 3.66 4.87
C PRO A 48 -19.88 2.82 3.59
N LEU A 49 -18.75 2.15 3.28
CA LEU A 49 -18.67 1.27 2.10
C LEU A 49 -19.56 0.04 2.24
N MET A 50 -19.53 -0.62 3.39
CA MET A 50 -20.36 -1.78 3.68
C MET A 50 -21.84 -1.44 3.52
N GLN A 51 -22.26 -0.31 4.10
CA GLN A 51 -23.65 0.15 4.00
C GLN A 51 -24.04 0.51 2.55
N ALA A 52 -23.18 1.20 1.81
CA ALA A 52 -23.44 1.63 0.45
C ALA A 52 -23.53 0.46 -0.54
N LEU A 53 -22.70 -0.55 -0.36
CA LEU A 53 -22.69 -1.75 -1.21
C LEU A 53 -23.69 -2.82 -0.76
N GLY A 54 -24.28 -2.69 0.44
CA GLY A 54 -25.17 -3.70 1.02
C GLY A 54 -24.48 -5.06 1.18
N CYS A 55 -23.18 -5.07 1.53
CA CYS A 55 -22.34 -6.27 1.58
C CYS A 55 -21.93 -6.62 3.02
N THR A 56 -21.45 -7.85 3.23
CA THR A 56 -20.92 -8.32 4.50
C THR A 56 -19.47 -7.90 4.71
N ASN A 57 -18.94 -8.11 5.93
CA ASN A 57 -17.49 -7.91 6.19
C ASN A 57 -16.61 -8.84 5.36
N ALA A 58 -17.04 -10.09 5.17
CA ALA A 58 -16.37 -11.06 4.33
C ALA A 58 -16.35 -10.62 2.86
N ASP A 59 -17.47 -10.11 2.33
CA ASP A 59 -17.54 -9.60 0.95
C ASP A 59 -16.58 -8.44 0.73
N LEU A 60 -16.57 -7.46 1.64
CA LEU A 60 -15.67 -6.31 1.58
C LEU A 60 -14.18 -6.76 1.68
N GLY A 61 -13.92 -7.75 2.52
CA GLY A 61 -12.61 -8.40 2.61
C GLY A 61 -12.23 -9.13 1.32
N MET A 62 -13.17 -9.87 0.73
CA MET A 62 -12.97 -10.67 -0.49
C MET A 62 -12.63 -9.80 -1.70
N MET A 63 -13.22 -8.60 -1.81
CA MET A 63 -12.85 -7.63 -2.86
C MET A 63 -11.37 -7.28 -2.79
N VAL A 64 -10.85 -6.91 -1.61
CA VAL A 64 -9.43 -6.58 -1.44
C VAL A 64 -8.54 -7.80 -1.61
N SER A 65 -8.98 -8.98 -1.17
CA SER A 65 -8.26 -10.23 -1.40
C SER A 65 -8.17 -10.59 -2.89
N ALA A 66 -9.24 -10.36 -3.66
CA ALA A 66 -9.23 -10.54 -5.12
C ALA A 66 -8.25 -9.59 -5.81
N TYR A 67 -8.21 -8.31 -5.38
CA TYR A 67 -7.19 -7.36 -5.80
C TYR A 67 -5.78 -7.86 -5.45
N GLY A 68 -5.56 -8.28 -4.19
CA GLY A 68 -4.28 -8.79 -3.70
C GLY A 68 -3.77 -9.98 -4.48
N LEU A 69 -4.65 -10.92 -4.86
CA LEU A 69 -4.30 -12.07 -5.71
C LEU A 69 -3.84 -11.61 -7.10
N ALA A 70 -4.59 -10.71 -7.74
CA ALA A 70 -4.21 -10.15 -9.04
C ALA A 70 -2.88 -9.38 -8.93
N ALA A 71 -2.71 -8.57 -7.89
CA ALA A 71 -1.49 -7.82 -7.62
C ALA A 71 -0.27 -8.74 -7.46
N MET A 72 -0.39 -9.81 -6.66
CA MET A 72 0.67 -10.78 -6.43
C MET A 72 1.17 -11.40 -7.75
N ILE A 73 0.25 -11.78 -8.64
CA ILE A 73 0.60 -12.32 -9.96
C ILE A 73 1.26 -11.27 -10.85
N CYS A 74 0.83 -10.00 -10.73
CA CYS A 74 1.24 -8.91 -11.59
C CYS A 74 2.58 -8.26 -11.20
N TYR A 75 3.05 -8.35 -9.95
CA TYR A 75 4.27 -7.67 -9.50
C TYR A 75 5.51 -8.03 -10.32
N LEU A 76 5.75 -9.33 -10.57
CA LEU A 76 6.93 -9.75 -11.33
C LEU A 76 6.86 -9.33 -12.81
N PRO A 77 5.74 -9.57 -13.54
CA PRO A 77 5.64 -9.13 -14.93
C PRO A 77 5.62 -7.62 -15.11
N SER A 78 5.21 -6.85 -14.10
CA SER A 78 5.17 -5.38 -14.16
C SER A 78 6.53 -4.75 -14.50
N GLY A 79 7.60 -5.21 -13.88
CA GLY A 79 8.96 -4.75 -14.19
C GLY A 79 9.35 -5.02 -15.65
N ILE A 80 9.01 -6.20 -16.16
CA ILE A 80 9.30 -6.61 -17.55
C ILE A 80 8.53 -5.72 -18.55
N ILE A 81 7.24 -5.48 -18.27
CA ILE A 81 6.40 -4.62 -19.12
C ILE A 81 6.92 -3.19 -19.10
N ALA A 82 7.32 -2.68 -17.93
CA ALA A 82 7.95 -1.37 -17.79
C ALA A 82 9.25 -1.25 -18.62
N ASP A 83 9.97 -2.36 -18.85
CA ASP A 83 11.17 -2.35 -19.68
C ASP A 83 10.91 -2.45 -21.19
N LYS A 84 9.73 -2.91 -21.59
CA LYS A 84 9.39 -3.17 -23.01
C LYS A 84 8.46 -2.15 -23.63
N VAL A 85 7.78 -1.31 -22.82
CA VAL A 85 6.77 -0.35 -23.27
C VAL A 85 7.13 1.05 -22.79
N ARG A 86 6.81 2.07 -23.59
CA ARG A 86 7.03 3.48 -23.27
C ARG A 86 6.33 3.88 -21.97
N MET A 87 7.03 4.61 -21.09
CA MET A 87 6.49 5.06 -19.80
C MET A 87 5.26 5.93 -19.95
N ARG A 88 5.24 6.83 -20.96
CA ARG A 88 4.08 7.63 -21.31
C ARG A 88 2.85 6.77 -21.57
N THR A 89 2.99 5.75 -22.41
CA THR A 89 1.90 4.83 -22.76
C THR A 89 1.41 4.05 -21.54
N LEU A 90 2.33 3.48 -20.75
CA LEU A 90 1.97 2.72 -19.56
C LEU A 90 1.23 3.58 -18.53
N ALA A 91 1.76 4.77 -18.24
CA ALA A 91 1.12 5.69 -17.29
C ALA A 91 -0.28 6.09 -17.76
N THR A 92 -0.40 6.53 -19.02
CA THR A 92 -1.68 6.96 -19.59
C THR A 92 -2.71 5.83 -19.57
N VAL A 93 -2.33 4.65 -20.08
CA VAL A 93 -3.25 3.48 -20.15
C VAL A 93 -3.59 3.01 -18.75
N GLY A 94 -2.61 2.92 -17.83
CA GLY A 94 -2.84 2.48 -16.46
C GLY A 94 -3.83 3.37 -15.71
N PHE A 95 -3.67 4.69 -15.79
CA PHE A 95 -4.61 5.63 -15.15
C PHE A 95 -5.97 5.62 -15.83
N LEU A 96 -6.06 5.75 -17.16
CA LEU A 96 -7.34 5.85 -17.84
C LEU A 96 -8.15 4.54 -17.72
N ALA A 97 -7.50 3.38 -17.85
CA ALA A 97 -8.17 2.10 -17.67
C ALA A 97 -8.66 1.94 -16.23
N THR A 98 -7.85 2.32 -15.22
CA THR A 98 -8.28 2.32 -13.81
C THR A 98 -9.44 3.29 -13.60
N ALA A 99 -9.41 4.49 -14.17
CA ALA A 99 -10.50 5.46 -14.05
C ALA A 99 -11.84 4.89 -14.56
N VAL A 100 -11.84 4.22 -15.71
CA VAL A 100 -13.04 3.55 -16.25
C VAL A 100 -13.58 2.52 -15.26
N LEU A 101 -12.71 1.67 -14.69
CA LEU A 101 -13.12 0.67 -13.70
C LEU A 101 -13.67 1.33 -12.42
N VAL A 102 -13.08 2.44 -11.99
CA VAL A 102 -13.53 3.22 -10.82
C VAL A 102 -14.89 3.87 -11.09
N PHE A 103 -15.16 4.37 -12.29
CA PHE A 103 -16.51 4.88 -12.63
C PHE A 103 -17.57 3.77 -12.64
N VAL A 104 -17.22 2.56 -13.08
CA VAL A 104 -18.11 1.41 -12.95
C VAL A 104 -18.31 1.05 -11.47
N TYR A 105 -17.24 1.07 -10.65
CA TYR A 105 -17.34 0.85 -9.20
C TYR A 105 -18.25 1.89 -8.52
N ALA A 106 -18.23 3.16 -8.98
CA ALA A 106 -19.07 4.24 -8.47
C ALA A 106 -20.57 3.99 -8.70
N THR A 107 -20.96 3.08 -9.58
CA THR A 107 -22.39 2.68 -9.73
C THR A 107 -22.87 1.79 -8.57
N LEU A 108 -21.99 1.46 -7.63
CA LEU A 108 -22.25 0.56 -6.50
C LEU A 108 -22.84 -0.78 -6.96
N PRO A 109 -22.14 -1.50 -7.86
CA PRO A 109 -22.68 -2.71 -8.45
C PRO A 109 -22.66 -3.88 -7.44
N SER A 110 -23.25 -5.01 -7.81
CA SER A 110 -23.25 -6.22 -6.98
C SER A 110 -21.83 -6.68 -6.60
N VAL A 111 -21.71 -7.40 -5.50
CA VAL A 111 -20.44 -7.96 -4.97
C VAL A 111 -19.67 -8.73 -6.05
N GLY A 112 -20.35 -9.56 -6.86
CA GLY A 112 -19.71 -10.32 -7.93
C GLY A 112 -19.06 -9.42 -9.01
N VAL A 113 -19.71 -8.31 -9.36
CA VAL A 113 -19.14 -7.32 -10.28
C VAL A 113 -17.98 -6.58 -9.60
N CYS A 114 -18.10 -6.22 -8.33
CA CYS A 114 -17.00 -5.61 -7.55
C CYS A 114 -15.78 -6.52 -7.53
N LEU A 115 -15.91 -7.83 -7.34
CA LEU A 115 -14.80 -8.77 -7.37
C LEU A 115 -14.06 -8.73 -8.71
N ALA A 116 -14.81 -8.75 -9.83
CA ALA A 116 -14.21 -8.64 -11.16
C ALA A 116 -13.50 -7.30 -11.38
N LEU A 117 -14.10 -6.20 -10.90
CA LEU A 117 -13.49 -4.86 -10.96
C LEU A 117 -12.20 -4.79 -10.16
N PHE A 118 -12.14 -5.38 -8.96
CA PHE A 118 -10.95 -5.37 -8.13
C PHE A 118 -9.81 -6.19 -8.73
N VAL A 119 -10.11 -7.34 -9.34
CA VAL A 119 -9.13 -8.11 -10.15
C VAL A 119 -8.62 -7.26 -11.32
N ALA A 120 -9.51 -6.62 -12.09
CA ALA A 120 -9.13 -5.77 -13.21
C ALA A 120 -8.30 -4.55 -12.77
N MET A 121 -8.67 -3.91 -11.65
CA MET A 121 -7.88 -2.82 -11.06
C MET A 121 -6.50 -3.31 -10.58
N GLY A 122 -6.36 -4.56 -10.14
CA GLY A 122 -5.06 -5.18 -9.86
C GLY A 122 -4.17 -5.23 -11.10
N VAL A 123 -4.73 -5.58 -12.24
CA VAL A 123 -4.00 -5.57 -13.52
C VAL A 123 -3.61 -4.14 -13.91
N THR A 124 -4.53 -3.20 -13.91
CA THR A 124 -4.26 -1.83 -14.40
C THR A 124 -3.33 -1.06 -13.47
N SER A 125 -3.44 -1.24 -12.15
CA SER A 125 -2.62 -0.53 -11.16
C SER A 125 -1.30 -1.21 -10.83
N ILE A 126 -1.20 -2.53 -10.90
CA ILE A 126 0.05 -3.24 -10.58
C ILE A 126 0.79 -3.65 -11.84
N LEU A 127 0.17 -4.39 -12.76
CA LEU A 127 0.87 -4.86 -13.96
C LEU A 127 1.37 -3.69 -14.81
N ILE A 128 0.54 -2.67 -14.99
CA ILE A 128 0.83 -1.53 -15.88
C ILE A 128 1.58 -0.42 -15.15
N TRP A 129 1.19 -0.10 -13.90
CA TRP A 129 1.67 1.11 -13.23
C TRP A 129 2.84 0.89 -12.25
N TRP A 130 2.89 -0.23 -11.53
CA TRP A 130 3.86 -0.43 -10.44
C TRP A 130 5.32 -0.25 -10.89
N GLY A 131 5.74 -0.97 -11.95
CA GLY A 131 7.09 -0.83 -12.50
C GLY A 131 7.36 0.55 -13.11
N THR A 132 6.33 1.14 -13.74
CA THR A 132 6.38 2.47 -14.38
C THR A 132 6.76 3.56 -13.38
N ARG A 133 6.18 3.55 -12.19
CA ARG A 133 6.45 4.52 -11.11
C ARG A 133 7.94 4.66 -10.83
N PHE A 134 8.61 3.57 -10.52
CA PHE A 134 10.02 3.59 -10.14
C PHE A 134 10.92 3.96 -11.31
N LYS A 135 10.57 3.48 -12.50
CA LYS A 135 11.36 3.73 -13.70
C LYS A 135 11.30 5.19 -14.14
N VAL A 136 10.15 5.84 -14.10
CA VAL A 136 10.06 7.28 -14.42
C VAL A 136 10.91 8.10 -13.45
N VAL A 137 10.87 7.82 -12.14
CA VAL A 137 11.72 8.52 -11.17
C VAL A 137 13.20 8.35 -11.51
N ARG A 138 13.63 7.12 -11.88
CA ARG A 138 15.01 6.84 -12.26
C ARG A 138 15.43 7.58 -13.54
N LEU A 139 14.55 7.70 -14.52
CA LEU A 139 14.81 8.39 -15.78
C LEU A 139 14.85 9.92 -15.65
N CYS A 140 14.35 10.47 -14.52
CA CYS A 140 14.29 11.91 -14.27
C CYS A 140 15.46 12.47 -13.44
N CYS A 141 16.37 11.62 -12.92
CA CYS A 141 17.46 12.04 -12.03
C CYS A 141 18.76 11.27 -12.30
N GLU A 142 19.84 11.73 -11.69
CA GLU A 142 21.11 10.98 -11.63
C GLU A 142 20.99 9.79 -10.67
N GLU A 143 21.86 8.79 -10.84
CA GLU A 143 21.80 7.56 -10.04
C GLU A 143 22.05 7.84 -8.55
N GLU A 144 22.90 8.80 -8.25
CA GLU A 144 23.23 9.26 -6.89
C GLU A 144 22.05 9.94 -6.21
N GLU A 145 21.16 10.60 -6.97
CA GLU A 145 19.97 11.29 -6.47
C GLU A 145 18.77 10.35 -6.30
N TYR A 146 18.78 9.16 -6.93
CA TYR A 146 17.62 8.30 -7.02
C TYR A 146 17.00 7.96 -5.66
N ALA A 147 17.83 7.57 -4.67
CA ALA A 147 17.35 7.25 -3.33
C ALA A 147 16.65 8.44 -2.66
N SER A 148 17.18 9.65 -2.81
CA SER A 148 16.58 10.88 -2.29
C SER A 148 15.24 11.19 -2.98
N LYS A 149 15.17 11.07 -4.31
CA LYS A 149 13.96 11.32 -5.10
C LYS A 149 12.85 10.30 -4.75
N ILE A 150 13.20 9.04 -4.54
CA ILE A 150 12.25 8.02 -4.06
C ILE A 150 11.74 8.37 -2.66
N GLY A 151 12.58 8.80 -1.75
CA GLY A 151 12.17 9.27 -0.42
C GLY A 151 11.17 10.42 -0.50
N ILE A 152 11.45 11.44 -1.32
CA ILE A 152 10.55 12.56 -1.57
C ILE A 152 9.23 12.07 -2.21
N SER A 153 9.31 11.11 -3.15
CA SER A 153 8.11 10.51 -3.77
C SER A 153 7.19 9.86 -2.73
N TYR A 154 7.73 9.16 -1.74
CA TYR A 154 6.92 8.58 -0.66
C TYR A 154 6.33 9.65 0.28
N SER A 155 7.03 10.75 0.52
CA SER A 155 6.47 11.88 1.27
C SER A 155 5.29 12.52 0.55
N ILE A 156 5.43 12.79 -0.76
CA ILE A 156 4.33 13.31 -1.60
C ILE A 156 3.16 12.32 -1.62
N TYR A 157 3.44 11.02 -1.74
CA TYR A 157 2.44 9.95 -1.66
C TYR A 157 1.61 10.04 -0.37
N GLY A 158 2.27 10.16 0.79
CA GLY A 158 1.59 10.24 2.09
C GLY A 158 0.77 11.52 2.24
N VAL A 159 1.33 12.69 1.88
CA VAL A 159 0.60 13.98 1.91
C VAL A 159 -0.62 13.92 0.99
N THR A 160 -0.46 13.40 -0.22
CA THR A 160 -1.58 13.27 -1.18
C THR A 160 -2.67 12.38 -0.63
N GLY A 161 -2.32 11.21 -0.06
CA GLY A 161 -3.30 10.29 0.54
C GLY A 161 -4.07 10.95 1.69
N LEU A 162 -3.38 11.72 2.53
CA LEU A 162 -4.02 12.46 3.62
C LEU A 162 -4.98 13.53 3.10
N VAL A 163 -4.55 14.37 2.15
CA VAL A 163 -5.38 15.44 1.58
C VAL A 163 -6.60 14.88 0.86
N ILE A 164 -6.42 13.90 -0.02
CA ILE A 164 -7.53 13.25 -0.74
C ILE A 164 -8.45 12.52 0.24
N GLY A 165 -7.90 11.88 1.26
CA GLY A 165 -8.69 11.22 2.30
C GLY A 165 -9.53 12.20 3.10
N LEU A 166 -9.02 13.39 3.46
CA LEU A 166 -9.78 14.44 4.13
C LEU A 166 -10.91 14.98 3.23
N ILE A 167 -10.65 15.17 1.93
CA ILE A 167 -11.68 15.57 0.97
C ILE A 167 -12.78 14.48 0.90
N ASN A 168 -12.39 13.22 0.82
CA ASN A 168 -13.33 12.10 0.81
C ASN A 168 -14.17 12.03 2.09
N ALA A 169 -13.55 12.25 3.25
CA ALA A 169 -14.28 12.31 4.53
C ALA A 169 -15.28 13.48 4.55
N ALA A 170 -14.88 14.65 4.04
CA ALA A 170 -15.76 15.81 3.93
C ALA A 170 -16.95 15.55 2.97
N ILE A 171 -16.73 14.88 1.83
CA ILE A 171 -17.77 14.49 0.89
C ILE A 171 -18.81 13.57 1.61
N ILE A 172 -18.31 12.52 2.29
CA ILE A 172 -19.20 11.61 3.03
C ILE A 172 -19.96 12.36 4.11
N ALA A 173 -19.29 13.15 4.95
CA ALA A 173 -19.92 13.89 6.02
C ALA A 173 -21.01 14.88 5.52
N ALA A 174 -20.75 15.57 4.42
CA ALA A 174 -21.67 16.54 3.85
C ALA A 174 -22.90 15.88 3.21
N LEU A 175 -22.73 14.75 2.53
CA LEU A 175 -23.79 14.14 1.72
C LEU A 175 -24.57 13.05 2.45
N SER A 176 -23.96 12.33 3.41
CA SER A 176 -24.63 11.23 4.11
C SER A 176 -25.87 11.67 4.87
N ASN A 177 -25.84 12.87 5.46
CA ASN A 177 -26.96 13.42 6.22
C ASN A 177 -28.08 13.97 5.34
N THR A 178 -27.80 14.31 4.07
CA THR A 178 -28.79 14.95 3.17
C THR A 178 -29.31 14.01 2.11
N LEU A 179 -28.45 13.20 1.51
CA LEU A 179 -28.74 12.31 0.37
C LEU A 179 -28.57 10.82 0.72
N GLY A 180 -28.11 10.50 1.93
CA GLY A 180 -27.85 9.15 2.38
C GLY A 180 -26.42 8.71 2.14
N VAL A 181 -25.97 7.69 2.90
CA VAL A 181 -24.56 7.20 2.88
C VAL A 181 -24.15 6.70 1.50
N ALA A 182 -25.05 6.00 0.79
CA ALA A 182 -24.75 5.49 -0.55
C ALA A 182 -24.40 6.61 -1.54
N ALA A 183 -25.11 7.74 -1.49
CA ALA A 183 -24.81 8.90 -2.34
C ALA A 183 -23.46 9.53 -1.99
N GLY A 184 -23.14 9.64 -0.69
CA GLY A 184 -21.84 10.12 -0.23
C GLY A 184 -20.69 9.24 -0.74
N VAL A 185 -20.80 7.93 -0.63
CA VAL A 185 -19.82 6.95 -1.11
C VAL A 185 -19.70 7.00 -2.64
N GLN A 186 -20.82 7.08 -3.35
CA GLN A 186 -20.84 7.19 -4.80
C GLN A 186 -20.08 8.43 -5.29
N VAL A 187 -20.37 9.60 -4.72
CA VAL A 187 -19.70 10.86 -5.08
C VAL A 187 -18.22 10.80 -4.74
N MET A 188 -17.85 10.22 -3.61
CA MET A 188 -16.44 9.98 -3.23
C MET A 188 -15.70 9.14 -4.29
N ILE A 189 -16.30 8.05 -4.75
CA ILE A 189 -15.67 7.18 -5.76
C ILE A 189 -15.61 7.89 -7.11
N ILE A 190 -16.65 8.63 -7.51
CA ILE A 190 -16.63 9.47 -8.74
C ILE A 190 -15.49 10.49 -8.67
N PHE A 191 -15.34 11.18 -7.54
CA PHE A 191 -14.26 12.15 -7.32
C PHE A 191 -12.88 11.51 -7.55
N LEU A 192 -12.64 10.32 -6.99
CA LEU A 192 -11.39 9.57 -7.24
C LEU A 192 -11.24 9.22 -8.72
N GLY A 193 -12.29 8.73 -9.37
CA GLY A 193 -12.29 8.39 -10.80
C GLY A 193 -11.93 9.60 -11.68
N VAL A 194 -12.48 10.78 -11.38
CA VAL A 194 -12.17 12.03 -12.09
C VAL A 194 -10.70 12.40 -11.93
N ILE A 195 -10.16 12.35 -10.70
CA ILE A 195 -8.74 12.68 -10.49
C ILE A 195 -7.83 11.69 -11.21
N ILE A 196 -8.14 10.36 -11.14
CA ILE A 196 -7.38 9.34 -11.86
C ILE A 196 -7.39 9.61 -13.36
N ALA A 197 -8.55 9.97 -13.93
CA ALA A 197 -8.67 10.32 -15.36
C ALA A 197 -7.82 11.55 -15.71
N ILE A 198 -7.85 12.61 -14.89
CA ILE A 198 -7.02 13.81 -15.07
C ILE A 198 -5.53 13.42 -15.05
N LEU A 199 -5.10 12.58 -14.10
CA LEU A 199 -3.71 12.11 -14.04
C LEU A 199 -3.32 11.30 -15.28
N GLY A 200 -4.23 10.52 -15.84
CA GLY A 200 -4.02 9.80 -17.09
C GLY A 200 -3.78 10.76 -18.26
N VAL A 201 -4.61 11.79 -18.39
CA VAL A 201 -4.46 12.83 -19.43
C VAL A 201 -3.16 13.62 -19.23
N LEU A 202 -2.87 14.03 -17.99
CA LEU A 202 -1.61 14.73 -17.67
C LEU A 202 -0.38 13.87 -17.95
N SER A 203 -0.45 12.56 -17.71
CA SER A 203 0.64 11.63 -18.02
C SER A 203 0.97 11.62 -19.51
N PHE A 204 -0.04 11.65 -20.37
CA PHE A 204 0.15 11.70 -21.82
C PHE A 204 0.91 12.96 -22.26
N PHE A 205 0.61 14.11 -21.67
CA PHE A 205 1.23 15.38 -22.07
C PHE A 205 2.56 15.67 -21.38
N LEU A 206 2.73 15.21 -20.12
CA LEU A 206 3.91 15.57 -19.31
C LEU A 206 5.05 14.55 -19.41
N ILE A 207 4.76 13.26 -19.59
CA ILE A 207 5.82 12.24 -19.64
C ILE A 207 6.43 12.25 -21.04
N PRO A 208 7.71 12.63 -21.19
CA PRO A 208 8.39 12.58 -22.47
C PRO A 208 8.80 11.16 -22.84
N ASP A 209 9.20 10.94 -24.09
CA ASP A 209 9.85 9.71 -24.50
C ASP A 209 11.32 9.77 -24.09
N PHE A 210 11.70 8.94 -23.12
CA PHE A 210 13.07 8.93 -22.62
C PHE A 210 13.98 8.07 -23.49
N LYS A 211 15.21 8.54 -23.67
CA LYS A 211 16.26 7.77 -24.35
C LYS A 211 16.64 6.58 -23.45
N GLY A 212 16.67 5.38 -24.04
CA GLY A 212 17.04 4.17 -23.33
C GLY A 212 15.96 3.65 -22.36
N GLU A 213 14.74 4.14 -22.41
CA GLU A 213 13.65 3.60 -21.58
C GLU A 213 13.22 2.19 -21.98
N ILE A 214 13.48 1.77 -23.23
CA ILE A 214 13.14 0.45 -23.73
C ILE A 214 14.38 -0.43 -23.71
N ASN A 215 14.31 -1.53 -22.95
CA ASN A 215 15.33 -2.57 -22.92
C ASN A 215 14.77 -3.84 -23.56
N LYS A 216 15.15 -4.08 -24.81
CA LYS A 216 14.70 -5.28 -25.56
C LYS A 216 15.26 -6.59 -24.98
N ASP A 217 16.41 -6.53 -24.32
CA ASP A 217 17.11 -7.67 -23.74
C ASP A 217 16.76 -7.93 -22.27
N ALA A 218 15.74 -7.24 -21.74
CA ALA A 218 15.25 -7.46 -20.38
C ALA A 218 14.90 -8.94 -20.19
N LYS A 219 15.66 -9.62 -19.33
CA LYS A 219 15.49 -11.05 -19.06
C LYS A 219 14.23 -11.29 -18.26
N LEU A 220 13.51 -12.32 -18.63
CA LEU A 220 12.45 -12.90 -17.82
C LEU A 220 13.03 -13.41 -16.49
N PHE A 221 12.17 -13.46 -15.48
CA PHE A 221 12.48 -14.05 -14.19
C PHE A 221 13.17 -15.43 -14.35
N SER A 222 14.31 -15.62 -13.70
CA SER A 222 15.04 -16.87 -13.74
C SER A 222 14.62 -17.77 -12.58
N LEU A 223 13.90 -18.85 -12.89
CA LEU A 223 13.48 -19.84 -11.89
C LEU A 223 14.69 -20.47 -11.17
N SER A 224 15.80 -20.66 -11.87
CA SER A 224 17.04 -21.22 -11.30
C SER A 224 17.64 -20.29 -10.24
N GLU A 225 17.64 -18.97 -10.49
CA GLU A 225 18.12 -17.98 -9.53
C GLU A 225 17.15 -17.86 -8.33
N ALA A 226 15.84 -18.02 -8.54
CA ALA A 226 14.86 -18.06 -7.48
C ALA A 226 15.08 -19.26 -6.55
N ILE A 227 15.29 -20.44 -7.11
CA ILE A 227 15.61 -21.66 -6.33
C ILE A 227 16.93 -21.47 -5.57
N GLU A 228 17.93 -20.87 -6.18
CA GLU A 228 19.22 -20.57 -5.53
C GLU A 228 19.01 -19.60 -4.36
N ALA A 229 18.26 -18.53 -4.54
CA ALA A 229 17.94 -17.58 -3.48
C ALA A 229 17.20 -18.23 -2.31
N PHE A 230 16.23 -19.11 -2.60
CA PHE A 230 15.50 -19.85 -1.56
C PHE A 230 16.37 -20.88 -0.81
N LYS A 231 17.48 -21.33 -1.36
CA LYS A 231 18.42 -22.20 -0.63
C LYS A 231 19.18 -21.45 0.47
N HIS A 232 19.15 -20.11 0.46
CA HIS A 232 19.85 -19.31 1.47
C HIS A 232 18.95 -19.08 2.69
N PRO A 233 19.29 -19.63 3.89
CA PRO A 233 18.42 -19.55 5.07
C PRO A 233 18.03 -18.12 5.46
N GLY A 234 18.96 -17.14 5.29
CA GLY A 234 18.69 -15.74 5.59
C GLY A 234 17.61 -15.14 4.69
N VAL A 235 17.49 -15.58 3.43
CA VAL A 235 16.43 -15.14 2.52
C VAL A 235 15.08 -15.68 2.98
N ILE A 236 15.03 -16.94 3.39
CA ILE A 236 13.79 -17.57 3.91
C ILE A 236 13.30 -16.81 5.14
N TRP A 237 14.19 -16.56 6.11
CA TRP A 237 13.84 -15.82 7.32
C TRP A 237 13.38 -14.40 7.02
N ALA A 238 14.03 -13.71 6.06
CA ALA A 238 13.61 -12.38 5.63
C ALA A 238 12.21 -12.39 4.99
N CYS A 239 11.92 -13.38 4.13
CA CYS A 239 10.61 -13.52 3.47
C CYS A 239 9.48 -13.75 4.48
N ILE A 240 9.67 -14.69 5.42
CA ILE A 240 8.65 -14.97 6.44
C ILE A 240 8.48 -13.76 7.38
N ALA A 241 9.57 -13.10 7.75
CA ALA A 241 9.49 -11.89 8.58
C ALA A 241 8.72 -10.78 7.87
N TYR A 242 8.97 -10.54 6.57
CA TYR A 242 8.25 -9.51 5.81
C TYR A 242 6.78 -9.86 5.61
N PHE A 243 6.46 -11.14 5.41
CA PHE A 243 5.07 -11.62 5.44
C PHE A 243 4.38 -11.24 6.76
N CYS A 244 5.01 -11.50 7.91
CA CYS A 244 4.45 -11.15 9.22
C CYS A 244 4.32 -9.63 9.41
N VAL A 245 5.33 -8.85 8.99
CA VAL A 245 5.28 -7.37 9.03
C VAL A 245 4.08 -6.86 8.24
N TYR A 246 3.89 -7.37 7.03
CA TYR A 246 2.82 -6.92 6.17
C TYR A 246 1.44 -7.39 6.65
N ALA A 247 1.35 -8.62 7.17
CA ALA A 247 0.12 -9.15 7.75
C ALA A 247 -0.36 -8.27 8.91
N VAL A 248 0.52 -7.96 9.87
CA VAL A 248 0.20 -7.10 11.02
C VAL A 248 -0.15 -5.66 10.57
N TYR A 249 0.54 -5.15 9.56
CA TYR A 249 0.21 -3.85 8.96
C TYR A 249 -1.19 -3.84 8.34
N GLN A 250 -1.58 -4.87 7.60
CA GLN A 250 -2.92 -4.97 6.99
C GLN A 250 -4.01 -5.24 8.02
N GLY A 251 -3.71 -6.00 9.07
CA GLY A 251 -4.60 -6.24 10.20
C GLY A 251 -4.99 -4.96 10.93
N ALA A 252 -4.12 -3.95 10.96
CA ALA A 252 -4.42 -2.65 11.53
C ALA A 252 -5.67 -1.97 10.92
N THR A 253 -6.06 -2.34 9.70
CA THR A 253 -7.30 -1.86 9.06
C THR A 253 -8.55 -2.16 9.88
N TYR A 254 -8.56 -3.31 10.55
CA TYR A 254 -9.73 -3.77 11.33
C TYR A 254 -9.92 -3.02 12.64
N THR A 255 -8.99 -2.14 13.01
CA THR A 255 -9.21 -1.17 14.09
C THR A 255 -10.26 -0.10 13.74
N THR A 256 -10.56 0.12 12.44
CA THR A 256 -11.63 1.02 12.01
C THR A 256 -13.01 0.50 12.45
N PRO A 257 -13.47 -0.69 12.00
CA PRO A 257 -14.74 -1.23 12.47
C PRO A 257 -14.71 -1.61 13.97
N TYR A 258 -13.55 -1.90 14.56
CA TYR A 258 -13.43 -2.11 16.01
C TYR A 258 -13.87 -0.88 16.81
N LEU A 259 -13.44 0.33 16.40
CA LEU A 259 -13.87 1.57 17.07
C LEU A 259 -15.38 1.79 16.97
N THR A 260 -15.96 1.53 15.81
CA THR A 260 -17.42 1.68 15.60
C THR A 260 -18.20 0.64 16.39
N GLN A 261 -17.84 -0.65 16.25
CA GLN A 261 -18.65 -1.76 16.74
C GLN A 261 -18.46 -2.02 18.23
N CYS A 262 -17.25 -1.81 18.78
CA CYS A 262 -16.97 -2.09 20.19
C CYS A 262 -17.07 -0.86 21.09
N PHE A 263 -16.91 0.35 20.53
CA PHE A 263 -16.95 1.59 21.31
C PHE A 263 -18.10 2.52 20.91
N GLY A 264 -18.86 2.21 19.85
CA GLY A 264 -19.89 3.10 19.34
C GLY A 264 -19.35 4.47 18.92
N ALA A 265 -18.09 4.52 18.48
CA ALA A 265 -17.42 5.76 18.10
C ALA A 265 -18.12 6.41 16.92
N ASP A 266 -18.24 7.74 16.96
CA ASP A 266 -18.82 8.54 15.88
C ASP A 266 -18.07 8.34 14.56
N GLY A 267 -18.81 8.25 13.45
CA GLY A 267 -18.22 7.99 12.14
C GLY A 267 -17.19 9.03 11.69
N ASN A 268 -17.35 10.31 12.07
CA ASN A 268 -16.36 11.34 11.75
C ASN A 268 -15.05 11.10 12.52
N LEU A 269 -15.15 10.75 13.81
CA LEU A 269 -13.97 10.38 14.61
C LEU A 269 -13.28 9.17 14.00
N VAL A 270 -14.02 8.13 13.65
CA VAL A 270 -13.48 6.90 13.05
C VAL A 270 -12.77 7.18 11.73
N ASN A 271 -13.38 7.98 10.85
CA ASN A 271 -12.78 8.39 9.58
C ASN A 271 -11.48 9.18 9.79
N VAL A 272 -11.46 10.16 10.71
CA VAL A 272 -10.27 10.96 11.02
C VAL A 272 -9.15 10.09 11.60
N VAL A 273 -9.46 9.21 12.56
CA VAL A 273 -8.49 8.27 13.14
C VAL A 273 -7.96 7.31 12.08
N GLY A 274 -8.84 6.80 11.21
CA GLY A 274 -8.46 5.95 10.08
C GLY A 274 -7.52 6.66 9.09
N LEU A 275 -7.76 7.95 8.79
CA LEU A 275 -6.90 8.76 7.94
C LEU A 275 -5.53 9.01 8.58
N ILE A 276 -5.53 9.38 9.86
CA ILE A 276 -4.27 9.58 10.61
C ILE A 276 -3.46 8.28 10.64
N ARG A 277 -4.09 7.14 10.96
CA ARG A 277 -3.44 5.84 10.98
C ARG A 277 -2.89 5.43 9.61
N THR A 278 -3.64 5.64 8.54
CA THR A 278 -3.30 5.12 7.20
C THR A 278 -2.31 6.01 6.47
N TYR A 279 -2.47 7.33 6.54
CA TYR A 279 -1.67 8.29 5.77
C TYR A 279 -0.87 9.26 6.64
N GLY A 280 -1.50 9.83 7.68
CA GLY A 280 -0.86 10.83 8.53
C GLY A 280 0.36 10.29 9.27
N ILE A 281 0.20 9.13 9.88
CA ILE A 281 1.28 8.45 10.63
C ILE A 281 2.45 8.06 9.73
N GLY A 282 2.19 7.73 8.46
CA GLY A 282 3.22 7.40 7.49
C GLY A 282 4.26 8.49 7.27
N LEU A 283 3.88 9.76 7.45
CA LEU A 283 4.80 10.90 7.34
C LEU A 283 5.85 10.93 8.47
N LEU A 284 5.53 10.35 9.62
CA LEU A 284 6.39 10.34 10.81
C LEU A 284 7.03 8.97 11.05
N ALA A 285 6.24 7.91 10.99
CA ALA A 285 6.68 6.57 11.38
C ALA A 285 7.81 6.05 10.48
N GLY A 286 7.72 6.23 9.17
CA GLY A 286 8.77 5.84 8.24
C GLY A 286 10.12 6.49 8.55
N PRO A 287 10.22 7.83 8.53
CA PRO A 287 11.45 8.55 8.87
C PRO A 287 11.99 8.24 10.27
N VAL A 288 11.13 8.19 11.30
CA VAL A 288 11.55 7.91 12.67
C VAL A 288 12.12 6.49 12.81
N VAL A 289 11.39 5.49 12.33
CA VAL A 289 11.82 4.09 12.43
C VAL A 289 13.04 3.84 11.53
N GLY A 290 13.11 4.44 10.35
CA GLY A 290 14.27 4.41 9.47
C GLY A 290 15.51 5.04 10.12
N PHE A 291 15.36 6.19 10.79
CA PHE A 291 16.45 6.81 11.55
C PHE A 291 16.93 5.91 12.71
N ILE A 292 16.02 5.32 13.45
CA ILE A 292 16.35 4.37 14.52
C ILE A 292 17.11 3.17 13.95
N ALA A 293 16.65 2.60 12.82
CA ALA A 293 17.31 1.48 12.15
C ALA A 293 18.75 1.82 11.74
N THR A 294 18.96 3.03 11.22
CA THR A 294 20.29 3.54 10.85
C THR A 294 21.19 3.70 12.08
N LYS A 295 20.66 4.28 13.17
CA LYS A 295 21.41 4.48 14.42
C LYS A 295 21.78 3.16 15.10
N ILE A 296 20.87 2.18 15.10
CA ILE A 296 21.10 0.83 15.65
C ILE A 296 21.95 -0.02 14.68
N LYS A 297 22.10 0.42 13.40
CA LYS A 297 22.77 -0.32 12.33
C LYS A 297 22.20 -1.72 12.10
N SER A 298 20.90 -1.90 12.33
CA SER A 298 20.21 -3.17 12.13
C SER A 298 18.70 -2.95 11.95
N PRO A 299 18.19 -2.98 10.71
CA PRO A 299 16.76 -3.01 10.43
C PRO A 299 16.04 -4.14 11.17
N SER A 300 16.62 -5.34 11.20
CA SER A 300 16.02 -6.49 11.88
C SER A 300 15.77 -6.24 13.36
N LYS A 301 16.73 -5.67 14.10
CA LYS A 301 16.54 -5.34 15.53
C LYS A 301 15.48 -4.28 15.73
N THR A 302 15.42 -3.29 14.84
CA THR A 302 14.44 -2.21 14.91
C THR A 302 13.04 -2.75 14.70
N ILE A 303 12.82 -3.65 13.72
CA ILE A 303 11.51 -4.28 13.48
C ILE A 303 11.12 -5.18 14.67
N ILE A 304 12.06 -5.90 15.29
CA ILE A 304 11.76 -6.65 16.52
C ILE A 304 11.23 -5.70 17.60
N GLY A 305 11.84 -4.53 17.77
CA GLY A 305 11.36 -3.51 18.72
C GLY A 305 9.95 -3.01 18.39
N THR A 306 9.64 -2.76 17.10
CA THR A 306 8.29 -2.37 16.69
C THR A 306 7.27 -3.48 16.91
N PHE A 307 7.63 -4.76 16.70
CA PHE A 307 6.75 -5.89 17.02
C PHE A 307 6.44 -5.99 18.51
N ILE A 308 7.44 -5.79 19.39
CA ILE A 308 7.22 -5.79 20.85
C ILE A 308 6.23 -4.69 21.24
N LEU A 309 6.37 -3.48 20.68
CA LEU A 309 5.42 -2.40 20.91
C LEU A 309 4.03 -2.70 20.33
N SER A 310 3.95 -3.28 19.14
CA SER A 310 2.68 -3.71 18.53
C SER A 310 1.97 -4.75 19.41
N ILE A 311 2.69 -5.73 19.94
CA ILE A 311 2.14 -6.74 20.85
C ILE A 311 1.57 -6.07 22.11
N ALA A 312 2.29 -5.12 22.70
CA ALA A 312 1.80 -4.40 23.88
C ALA A 312 0.50 -3.63 23.59
N VAL A 313 0.39 -2.98 22.42
CA VAL A 313 -0.83 -2.28 22.01
C VAL A 313 -1.97 -3.26 21.74
N LEU A 314 -1.70 -4.39 21.08
CA LEU A 314 -2.71 -5.43 20.81
C LEU A 314 -3.25 -6.06 22.11
N ILE A 315 -2.39 -6.30 23.10
CA ILE A 315 -2.82 -6.71 24.44
C ILE A 315 -3.69 -5.61 25.06
N GLY A 316 -3.31 -4.34 24.88
CA GLY A 316 -4.13 -3.21 25.29
C GLY A 316 -5.53 -3.25 24.69
N PHE A 317 -5.68 -3.50 23.38
CA PHE A 317 -6.99 -3.65 22.73
C PHE A 317 -7.84 -4.80 23.31
N ILE A 318 -7.21 -5.94 23.63
CA ILE A 318 -7.90 -7.10 24.21
C ILE A 318 -8.37 -6.83 25.65
N MET A 319 -7.55 -6.13 26.43
CA MET A 319 -7.81 -5.92 27.86
C MET A 319 -8.62 -4.65 28.16
N PHE A 320 -8.68 -3.71 27.23
CA PHE A 320 -9.34 -2.43 27.44
C PHE A 320 -10.87 -2.59 27.46
N PRO A 321 -11.58 -2.06 28.49
CA PRO A 321 -13.04 -2.14 28.56
C PRO A 321 -13.70 -1.48 27.36
N GLN A 322 -14.56 -2.23 26.68
CA GLN A 322 -15.29 -1.75 25.51
C GLN A 322 -16.50 -0.91 25.97
N SER A 323 -16.31 0.41 26.02
CA SER A 323 -17.34 1.39 26.38
C SER A 323 -17.23 2.64 25.52
N THR A 324 -18.33 3.35 25.34
CA THR A 324 -18.33 4.62 24.58
C THR A 324 -17.40 5.68 25.19
N GLU A 325 -17.25 5.70 26.50
CA GLU A 325 -16.32 6.61 27.20
C GLU A 325 -14.86 6.30 26.86
N GLY A 326 -14.55 5.05 26.52
CA GLY A 326 -13.21 4.59 26.13
C GLY A 326 -12.80 4.93 24.69
N ALA A 327 -13.72 5.44 23.85
CA ALA A 327 -13.49 5.64 22.42
C ALA A 327 -12.26 6.49 22.08
N LEU A 328 -11.99 7.56 22.85
CA LEU A 328 -10.82 8.41 22.64
C LEU A 328 -9.50 7.69 22.98
N VAL A 329 -9.47 6.93 24.08
CA VAL A 329 -8.28 6.14 24.44
C VAL A 329 -8.04 5.03 23.43
N ALA A 330 -9.09 4.33 23.01
CA ALA A 330 -9.00 3.34 21.94
C ALA A 330 -8.48 3.96 20.63
N SER A 331 -8.96 5.16 20.28
CA SER A 331 -8.48 5.91 19.11
C SER A 331 -6.98 6.25 19.21
N ALA A 332 -6.50 6.66 20.37
CA ALA A 332 -5.07 6.90 20.60
C ALA A 332 -4.24 5.61 20.44
N LEU A 333 -4.73 4.48 20.96
CA LEU A 333 -4.11 3.18 20.77
C LEU A 333 -4.10 2.77 19.28
N VAL A 334 -5.16 3.05 18.52
CA VAL A 334 -5.21 2.82 17.06
C VAL A 334 -4.15 3.62 16.32
N VAL A 335 -3.94 4.88 16.67
CA VAL A 335 -2.89 5.72 16.08
C VAL A 335 -1.51 5.19 16.45
N LEU A 336 -1.29 4.78 17.69
CA LEU A 336 -0.04 4.17 18.15
C LEU A 336 0.24 2.84 17.43
N PHE A 337 -0.78 1.99 17.28
CA PHE A 337 -0.67 0.76 16.50
C PHE A 337 -0.31 1.04 15.05
N GLY A 338 -0.95 2.04 14.43
CA GLY A 338 -0.59 2.52 13.10
C GLY A 338 0.87 2.95 13.00
N PHE A 339 1.40 3.66 14.03
CA PHE A 339 2.80 4.07 14.05
C PHE A 339 3.75 2.87 14.07
N THR A 340 3.51 1.88 14.90
CA THR A 340 4.38 0.72 15.02
C THR A 340 4.33 -0.16 13.76
N THR A 341 3.14 -0.41 13.23
CA THR A 341 2.94 -1.27 12.06
C THR A 341 3.43 -0.62 10.77
N TYR A 342 3.10 0.66 10.52
CA TYR A 342 3.62 1.40 9.37
C TYR A 342 5.13 1.57 9.44
N GLY A 343 5.67 1.86 10.63
CA GLY A 343 7.11 1.97 10.87
C GLY A 343 7.83 0.67 10.50
N ALA A 344 7.34 -0.48 10.96
CA ALA A 344 7.86 -1.78 10.59
C ALA A 344 7.77 -2.02 9.07
N PHE A 345 6.62 -1.73 8.47
CA PHE A 345 6.38 -1.89 7.04
C PHE A 345 7.34 -1.05 6.19
N SER A 346 7.60 0.20 6.58
CA SER A 346 8.45 1.14 5.84
C SER A 346 9.90 0.65 5.65
N ILE A 347 10.40 -0.15 6.58
CA ILE A 347 11.74 -0.75 6.52
C ILE A 347 11.69 -2.28 6.38
N GLY A 348 10.51 -2.86 6.13
CA GLY A 348 10.25 -4.30 6.18
C GLY A 348 11.09 -5.12 5.19
N SER A 349 11.47 -4.56 4.05
CA SER A 349 12.36 -5.20 3.09
C SER A 349 13.85 -5.06 3.42
N SER A 350 14.23 -4.13 4.31
CA SER A 350 15.62 -3.82 4.62
C SER A 350 16.39 -4.97 5.31
N PRO A 351 15.78 -5.89 6.09
CA PRO A 351 16.50 -7.04 6.64
C PRO A 351 17.20 -7.92 5.58
N LEU A 352 16.71 -7.91 4.33
CA LEU A 352 17.38 -8.63 3.24
C LEU A 352 18.81 -8.11 2.99
N SER A 353 19.06 -6.81 3.21
CA SER A 353 20.39 -6.22 3.06
C SER A 353 21.40 -6.67 4.13
N GLU A 354 20.90 -7.18 5.27
CA GLU A 354 21.77 -7.77 6.31
C GLU A 354 22.25 -9.18 5.92
N VAL A 355 21.55 -9.82 4.95
CA VAL A 355 21.89 -11.17 4.50
C VAL A 355 23.01 -11.10 3.47
N LYS A 356 24.10 -11.83 3.72
CA LYS A 356 25.27 -11.89 2.82
C LYS A 356 24.98 -12.84 1.67
N ILE A 357 24.24 -12.36 0.65
CA ILE A 357 23.96 -13.10 -0.59
C ILE A 357 24.73 -12.49 -1.76
N PRO A 358 25.11 -13.29 -2.78
CA PRO A 358 25.75 -12.77 -3.98
C PRO A 358 24.90 -11.71 -4.67
N MET A 359 25.51 -10.59 -5.10
CA MET A 359 24.82 -9.50 -5.79
C MET A 359 24.04 -9.97 -7.03
N ARG A 360 24.52 -11.02 -7.70
CA ARG A 360 23.87 -11.62 -8.87
C ARG A 360 22.43 -12.06 -8.59
N ILE A 361 22.14 -12.61 -7.41
CA ILE A 361 20.83 -13.13 -7.03
C ILE A 361 20.05 -12.17 -6.10
N PHE A 362 20.66 -11.01 -5.73
CA PHE A 362 20.02 -10.08 -4.80
C PHE A 362 18.68 -9.54 -5.34
N GLY A 363 18.62 -9.19 -6.63
CA GLY A 363 17.39 -8.73 -7.28
C GLY A 363 16.29 -9.78 -7.27
N THR A 364 16.65 -11.04 -7.55
CA THR A 364 15.71 -12.17 -7.50
C THR A 364 15.21 -12.42 -6.07
N ALA A 365 16.11 -12.35 -5.07
CA ALA A 365 15.74 -12.47 -3.67
C ALA A 365 14.79 -11.35 -3.20
N ALA A 366 15.00 -10.12 -3.66
CA ALA A 366 14.11 -8.99 -3.39
C ALA A 366 12.73 -9.17 -4.05
N GLY A 367 12.69 -9.73 -5.26
CA GLY A 367 11.43 -10.11 -5.93
C GLY A 367 10.66 -11.17 -5.15
N LEU A 368 11.35 -12.23 -4.70
CA LEU A 368 10.76 -13.27 -3.86
C LEU A 368 10.24 -12.72 -2.53
N LEU A 369 11.02 -11.85 -1.90
CA LEU A 369 10.60 -11.17 -0.66
C LEU A 369 9.30 -10.39 -0.89
N SER A 370 9.14 -9.73 -2.03
CA SER A 370 7.91 -8.99 -2.34
C SER A 370 6.72 -9.94 -2.55
N VAL A 371 6.90 -11.02 -3.31
CA VAL A 371 5.83 -12.01 -3.58
C VAL A 371 5.35 -12.65 -2.28
N VAL A 372 6.28 -13.15 -1.45
CA VAL A 372 5.93 -13.78 -0.16
C VAL A 372 5.41 -12.73 0.82
N GLY A 373 6.05 -11.56 0.88
CA GLY A 373 5.71 -10.49 1.82
C GLY A 373 4.32 -9.93 1.62
N PHE A 374 3.86 -9.75 0.38
CA PHE A 374 2.52 -9.23 0.08
C PHE A 374 1.42 -10.31 -0.01
N MET A 375 1.78 -11.60 0.18
CA MET A 375 0.80 -12.70 0.18
C MET A 375 -0.36 -12.52 1.19
N PRO A 376 -0.20 -11.90 2.38
CA PRO A 376 -1.32 -11.67 3.29
C PRO A 376 -2.53 -11.00 2.66
N ASP A 377 -2.37 -10.08 1.69
CA ASP A 377 -3.49 -9.44 0.99
C ASP A 377 -4.43 -10.44 0.30
N VAL A 378 -3.92 -11.61 -0.08
CA VAL A 378 -4.71 -12.63 -0.80
C VAL A 378 -5.80 -13.24 0.09
N PHE A 379 -5.62 -13.28 1.42
CA PHE A 379 -6.53 -14.03 2.30
C PHE A 379 -6.90 -13.32 3.60
N ILE A 380 -6.03 -12.46 4.16
CA ILE A 380 -6.23 -11.91 5.51
C ILE A 380 -7.52 -11.09 5.61
N HIS A 381 -7.84 -10.36 4.55
CA HIS A 381 -9.03 -9.52 4.53
C HIS A 381 -10.32 -10.33 4.50
N THR A 382 -10.39 -11.38 3.69
CA THR A 382 -11.52 -12.31 3.68
C THR A 382 -11.64 -13.05 5.00
N TRP A 383 -10.51 -13.52 5.54
CA TRP A 383 -10.49 -14.27 6.79
C TRP A 383 -11.01 -13.46 7.97
N TYR A 384 -10.47 -12.25 8.19
CA TYR A 384 -10.90 -11.40 9.28
C TYR A 384 -12.35 -10.90 9.11
N GLY A 385 -12.75 -10.56 7.88
CA GLY A 385 -14.15 -10.23 7.57
C GLY A 385 -15.09 -11.37 7.94
N SER A 386 -14.76 -12.61 7.56
CA SER A 386 -15.56 -13.80 7.90
C SER A 386 -15.63 -14.06 9.40
N MET A 387 -14.55 -13.78 10.16
CA MET A 387 -14.58 -13.88 11.62
C MET A 387 -15.57 -12.88 12.22
N ILE A 388 -15.58 -11.63 11.72
CA ILE A 388 -16.50 -10.59 12.20
C ILE A 388 -17.94 -10.97 11.88
N ASP A 389 -18.24 -11.45 10.67
CA ASP A 389 -19.58 -11.90 10.29
C ASP A 389 -20.08 -13.07 11.16
N ALA A 390 -19.17 -14.00 11.53
CA ALA A 390 -19.54 -15.16 12.32
C ALA A 390 -19.67 -14.89 13.83
N GLN A 391 -18.88 -13.97 14.38
CA GLN A 391 -18.71 -13.80 15.84
C GLN A 391 -19.05 -12.38 16.33
N GLY A 392 -19.36 -11.44 15.43
CA GLY A 392 -19.61 -10.05 15.79
C GLY A 392 -18.38 -9.43 16.50
N THR A 393 -18.64 -8.66 17.56
CA THR A 393 -17.57 -7.99 18.33
C THR A 393 -16.59 -8.93 19.02
N ALA A 394 -16.97 -10.17 19.29
CA ALA A 394 -16.07 -11.17 19.89
C ALA A 394 -14.90 -11.56 18.93
N ALA A 395 -15.08 -11.40 17.63
CA ALA A 395 -14.07 -11.65 16.62
C ALA A 395 -12.78 -10.85 16.85
N TYR A 396 -12.88 -9.62 17.35
CA TYR A 396 -11.73 -8.75 17.51
C TYR A 396 -10.68 -9.30 18.47
N THR A 397 -11.09 -9.97 19.55
CA THR A 397 -10.15 -10.68 20.43
C THR A 397 -9.37 -11.75 19.67
N GLY A 398 -10.05 -12.52 18.82
CA GLY A 398 -9.40 -13.52 17.97
C GLY A 398 -8.46 -12.90 16.93
N ILE A 399 -8.90 -11.84 16.25
CA ILE A 399 -8.08 -11.11 15.27
C ILE A 399 -6.82 -10.57 15.93
N PHE A 400 -6.93 -9.85 17.03
CA PHE A 400 -5.76 -9.29 17.72
C PHE A 400 -4.83 -10.37 18.29
N THR A 401 -5.37 -11.52 18.70
CA THR A 401 -4.56 -12.67 19.11
C THR A 401 -3.77 -13.24 17.93
N ILE A 402 -4.38 -13.36 16.75
CA ILE A 402 -3.67 -13.79 15.53
C ILE A 402 -2.57 -12.78 15.18
N GLU A 403 -2.82 -11.48 15.28
CA GLU A 403 -1.83 -10.43 15.05
C GLU A 403 -0.65 -10.52 16.02
N ILE A 404 -0.91 -10.81 17.30
CA ILE A 404 0.14 -11.07 18.30
C ILE A 404 0.99 -12.28 17.88
N VAL A 405 0.36 -13.38 17.49
CA VAL A 405 1.08 -14.59 17.03
C VAL A 405 1.94 -14.29 15.81
N LEU A 406 1.42 -13.56 14.83
CA LEU A 406 2.17 -13.15 13.66
C LEU A 406 3.35 -12.24 14.02
N ALA A 407 3.18 -11.28 14.93
CA ALA A 407 4.26 -10.43 15.41
C ALA A 407 5.35 -11.23 16.14
N VAL A 408 4.99 -12.23 16.95
CA VAL A 408 5.94 -13.14 17.62
C VAL A 408 6.71 -13.98 16.60
N ILE A 409 6.02 -14.56 15.61
CA ILE A 409 6.66 -15.32 14.52
C ILE A 409 7.63 -14.43 13.74
N GLY A 410 7.20 -13.23 13.37
CA GLY A 410 8.03 -12.27 12.66
C GLY A 410 9.30 -11.87 13.43
N ALA A 411 9.15 -11.58 14.73
CA ALA A 411 10.27 -11.28 15.61
C ALA A 411 11.23 -12.47 15.74
N PHE A 412 10.71 -13.69 15.86
CA PHE A 412 11.51 -14.92 15.89
C PHE A 412 12.29 -15.12 14.58
N CYS A 413 11.64 -14.92 13.43
CA CYS A 413 12.31 -15.05 12.13
C CYS A 413 13.45 -14.03 11.97
N LEU A 414 13.25 -12.77 12.41
CA LEU A 414 14.32 -11.76 12.40
C LEU A 414 15.45 -12.10 13.36
N PHE A 415 15.15 -12.68 14.51
CA PHE A 415 16.17 -13.17 15.44
C PHE A 415 16.99 -14.32 14.82
N MET A 416 16.35 -15.26 14.12
CA MET A 416 17.02 -16.33 13.39
C MET A 416 17.86 -15.80 12.23
N LEU A 417 17.35 -14.78 11.49
CA LEU A 417 18.12 -14.08 10.46
C LEU A 417 19.42 -13.51 11.04
N LEU A 418 19.33 -12.78 12.16
CA LEU A 418 20.51 -12.20 12.81
C LEU A 418 21.53 -13.27 13.27
N ARG A 419 21.06 -14.48 13.63
CA ARG A 419 21.96 -15.61 13.94
C ARG A 419 22.67 -16.19 12.71
N THR A 420 21.98 -16.21 11.54
CA THR A 420 22.60 -16.68 10.29
C THR A 420 23.63 -15.70 9.75
N VAL A 421 23.46 -14.41 9.98
CA VAL A 421 24.40 -13.35 9.54
C VAL A 421 25.66 -13.32 10.40
N LYS A 422 25.60 -13.73 11.67
CA LYS A 422 26.75 -13.77 12.58
C LYS A 422 27.68 -14.98 12.38
N LYS A 423 27.22 -15.99 11.66
CA LYS A 423 28.02 -17.12 11.23
C LYS A 423 28.66 -16.86 9.87
#